data_4ce9f5e64c5f80e53ae972db9c003077
#
_entry.id   4ce9f5e64c5f80e53ae972db9c003077
#
_cell.length_a   1.000
_cell.length_b   1.000
_cell.length_c   1.000
_cell.angle_alpha   90.00
_cell.angle_beta   90.00
_cell.angle_gamma   90.00
#
_symmetry.space_group_name_H-M   'P 1'
#
loop_
_entity.id
_entity.type
_entity.pdbx_description
1 polymer ?
#
loop_
_entity_poly.entity_id
_entity_poly.type
_entity_poly.pdbx_seq_one_letter_code
_entity_poly.pdbx_strand_id
1 'polypeptide(L)'
;MTQNVRLSHSYSALKLFENCPQRYYRQRIKKDIKDQGGEASQYGERIHEMLEHRLKENTQLPTDYGRYEPLCKSVEKLAESGELHVEKELVLTDNLTPTGWWASDAWLRSKLDILVTKGDTAVVMDWKTGKRRLDFFQMEIFAGQVFKHYPDVQQVKTTLVWLKDMKLDSETYTRVDMAGIWGGITSATTRIEQALKHDNWPARPSGLCGWCPAQSSCASARR
;
A
#
# COMPACT_ATOMS: atom_id res chain seq x y z
N MET A 1 -21.83 -5.62 24.98
CA MET A 1 -22.19 -4.80 23.80
C MET A 1 -20.92 -4.67 22.98
N THR A 2 -20.71 -5.53 21.99
CA THR A 2 -19.59 -5.42 21.04
C THR A 2 -19.87 -4.22 20.16
N GLN A 3 -19.13 -3.14 20.37
CA GLN A 3 -19.10 -2.04 19.41
C GLN A 3 -18.76 -2.64 18.05
N ASN A 4 -19.61 -2.40 17.09
CA ASN A 4 -19.41 -2.81 15.70
C ASN A 4 -18.26 -1.95 15.13
N VAL A 5 -17.01 -2.31 15.48
CA VAL A 5 -15.81 -1.62 15.01
C VAL A 5 -15.66 -1.97 13.53
N ARG A 6 -16.11 -1.07 12.67
CA ARG A 6 -15.86 -1.23 11.24
C ARG A 6 -14.38 -0.99 10.98
N LEU A 7 -13.70 -2.01 10.50
CA LEU A 7 -12.27 -1.95 10.18
C LEU A 7 -12.07 -1.43 8.76
N SER A 8 -11.16 -0.48 8.62
CA SER A 8 -10.64 -0.11 7.31
C SER A 8 -9.29 -0.77 7.08
N HIS A 9 -9.16 -1.41 5.94
CA HIS A 9 -7.98 -2.16 5.53
C HIS A 9 -7.09 -1.34 4.60
N SER A 10 -5.82 -1.68 4.56
CA SER A 10 -4.83 -1.23 3.58
C SER A 10 -3.77 -2.32 3.47
N TYR A 11 -2.96 -2.30 2.40
CA TYR A 11 -1.85 -3.25 2.28
C TYR A 11 -0.98 -3.30 3.54
N SER A 12 -0.57 -2.14 4.07
CA SER A 12 0.27 -2.07 5.28
C SER A 12 -0.42 -2.67 6.51
N ALA A 13 -1.74 -2.49 6.66
CA ALA A 13 -2.51 -3.07 7.74
C ALA A 13 -2.62 -4.60 7.61
N LEU A 14 -2.84 -5.10 6.38
CA LEU A 14 -2.87 -6.54 6.10
C LEU A 14 -1.52 -7.20 6.39
N LYS A 15 -0.43 -6.59 5.94
CA LYS A 15 0.94 -7.08 6.22
C LYS A 15 1.31 -7.00 7.70
N LEU A 16 0.87 -5.97 8.41
CA LEU A 16 1.06 -5.87 9.85
C LEU A 16 0.42 -7.05 10.58
N PHE A 17 -0.83 -7.38 10.22
CA PHE A 17 -1.54 -8.53 10.80
C PHE A 17 -0.86 -9.86 10.42
N GLU A 18 -0.49 -10.03 9.15
CA GLU A 18 0.23 -11.21 8.68
C GLU A 18 1.54 -11.43 9.45
N ASN A 19 2.29 -10.36 9.68
CA ASN A 19 3.54 -10.42 10.44
C ASN A 19 3.30 -10.76 11.91
N CYS A 20 2.32 -10.14 12.57
CA CYS A 20 2.01 -10.41 13.96
C CYS A 20 0.61 -9.89 14.33
N PRO A 21 -0.42 -10.77 14.48
CA PRO A 21 -1.75 -10.37 14.92
C PRO A 21 -1.76 -9.58 16.24
N GLN A 22 -0.91 -9.95 17.21
CA GLN A 22 -0.82 -9.23 18.47
C GLN A 22 -0.31 -7.79 18.30
N ARG A 23 0.69 -7.56 17.41
CA ARG A 23 1.15 -6.20 17.09
C ARG A 23 0.05 -5.40 16.40
N TYR A 24 -0.66 -6.01 15.43
CA TYR A 24 -1.81 -5.39 14.77
C TYR A 24 -2.87 -4.96 15.80
N TYR A 25 -3.27 -5.87 16.71
CA TYR A 25 -4.24 -5.58 17.76
C TYR A 25 -3.83 -4.35 18.59
N ARG A 26 -2.59 -4.36 19.08
CA ARG A 26 -2.10 -3.29 19.93
C ARG A 26 -1.99 -1.93 19.20
N GLN A 27 -1.62 -1.95 17.92
CA GLN A 27 -1.49 -0.70 17.13
C GLN A 27 -2.83 -0.19 16.57
N ARG A 28 -3.71 -1.09 16.13
CA ARG A 28 -4.88 -0.71 15.33
C ARG A 28 -6.20 -0.80 16.10
N ILE A 29 -6.32 -1.74 17.03
CA ILE A 29 -7.55 -1.97 17.79
C ILE A 29 -7.45 -1.32 19.17
N LYS A 30 -6.52 -1.76 19.99
CA LYS A 30 -6.31 -1.24 21.34
C LYS A 30 -5.66 0.14 21.36
N LYS A 31 -4.80 0.44 20.37
CA LYS A 31 -4.08 1.71 20.17
C LYS A 31 -3.20 2.11 21.37
N ASP A 32 -2.67 1.12 22.09
CA ASP A 32 -1.80 1.34 23.26
C ASP A 32 -0.31 1.41 22.91
N ILE A 33 0.06 1.13 21.68
CA ILE A 33 1.41 1.34 21.12
C ILE A 33 1.34 2.12 19.81
N LYS A 34 2.33 2.98 19.60
CA LYS A 34 2.50 3.72 18.33
C LYS A 34 3.81 3.27 17.67
N ASP A 35 3.75 3.05 16.36
CA ASP A 35 4.95 2.91 15.55
C ASP A 35 5.40 4.32 15.14
N GLN A 36 6.56 4.72 15.58
CA GLN A 36 7.11 6.05 15.24
C GLN A 36 7.93 5.99 13.93
N GLY A 37 8.05 4.79 13.34
CA GLY A 37 8.97 4.55 12.24
C GLY A 37 10.43 4.68 12.70
N GLY A 38 11.33 3.98 12.04
CA GLY A 38 12.77 4.17 12.20
C GLY A 38 13.31 5.11 11.11
N GLU A 39 14.61 5.41 11.15
CA GLU A 39 15.31 6.25 10.16
C GLU A 39 15.02 5.83 8.71
N ALA A 40 14.93 4.50 8.45
CA ALA A 40 14.63 3.97 7.12
C ALA A 40 13.21 4.34 6.65
N SER A 41 12.21 4.36 7.55
CA SER A 41 10.85 4.79 7.22
C SER A 41 10.81 6.28 6.91
N GLN A 42 11.41 7.09 7.79
CA GLN A 42 11.50 8.55 7.60
C GLN A 42 12.27 8.92 6.33
N TYR A 43 13.33 8.18 6.01
CA TYR A 43 14.03 8.33 4.73
C TYR A 43 13.11 8.03 3.55
N GLY A 44 12.35 6.93 3.63
CA GLY A 44 11.37 6.57 2.61
C GLY A 44 10.34 7.67 2.39
N GLU A 45 9.72 8.16 3.46
CA GLU A 45 8.72 9.22 3.44
C GLU A 45 9.27 10.49 2.74
N ARG A 46 10.49 10.95 3.13
CA ARG A 46 11.12 12.11 2.48
C ARG A 46 11.35 11.91 0.98
N ILE A 47 11.73 10.70 0.55
CA ILE A 47 11.92 10.44 -0.89
C ILE A 47 10.58 10.48 -1.63
N HIS A 48 9.52 9.87 -1.07
CA HIS A 48 8.19 9.90 -1.68
C HIS A 48 7.68 11.35 -1.80
N GLU A 49 7.76 12.14 -0.73
CA GLU A 49 7.37 13.55 -0.72
C GLU A 49 8.14 14.37 -1.76
N MET A 50 9.44 14.16 -1.87
CA MET A 50 10.28 14.85 -2.85
C MET A 50 9.89 14.50 -4.29
N LEU A 51 9.63 13.22 -4.59
CA LEU A 51 9.20 12.78 -5.91
C LEU A 51 7.77 13.26 -6.23
N GLU A 52 6.89 13.29 -5.22
CA GLU A 52 5.55 13.87 -5.31
C GLU A 52 5.63 15.34 -5.72
N HIS A 53 6.38 16.18 -5.00
CA HIS A 53 6.54 17.60 -5.31
C HIS A 53 7.16 17.80 -6.71
N ARG A 54 8.16 16.96 -7.08
CA ARG A 54 8.75 17.02 -8.43
C ARG A 54 7.71 16.76 -9.51
N LEU A 55 6.84 15.79 -9.34
CA LEU A 55 5.87 15.37 -10.35
C LEU A 55 4.58 16.21 -10.36
N LYS A 56 4.15 16.74 -9.20
CA LYS A 56 2.94 17.58 -9.09
C LYS A 56 3.21 19.05 -9.40
N GLU A 57 4.32 19.57 -8.89
CA GLU A 57 4.62 21.00 -8.86
C GLU A 57 5.78 21.39 -9.77
N ASN A 58 6.38 20.40 -10.45
CA ASN A 58 7.59 20.56 -11.23
C ASN A 58 8.76 21.18 -10.44
N THR A 59 8.82 20.86 -9.14
CA THR A 59 9.87 21.32 -8.23
C THR A 59 11.20 20.65 -8.61
N GLN A 60 12.28 21.40 -8.65
CA GLN A 60 13.59 20.85 -8.97
C GLN A 60 14.06 19.89 -7.86
N LEU A 61 14.53 18.69 -8.24
CA LEU A 61 15.12 17.77 -7.29
C LEU A 61 16.42 18.35 -6.69
N PRO A 62 16.67 18.18 -5.38
CA PRO A 62 17.96 18.52 -4.80
C PRO A 62 19.10 17.75 -5.50
N THR A 63 20.29 18.35 -5.57
CA THR A 63 21.45 17.82 -6.32
C THR A 63 21.76 16.36 -5.97
N ASP A 64 21.71 16.00 -4.69
CA ASP A 64 22.01 14.64 -4.22
C ASP A 64 20.97 13.59 -4.71
N TYR A 65 19.81 14.04 -5.17
CA TYR A 65 18.70 13.21 -5.67
C TYR A 65 18.48 13.34 -7.17
N GLY A 66 19.33 14.09 -7.89
CA GLY A 66 19.27 14.28 -9.35
C GLY A 66 19.25 12.97 -10.14
N ARG A 67 19.75 11.87 -9.57
CA ARG A 67 19.68 10.52 -10.17
C ARG A 67 18.26 10.03 -10.41
N TYR A 68 17.25 10.60 -9.76
CA TYR A 68 15.83 10.24 -9.96
C TYR A 68 15.15 11.06 -11.06
N GLU A 69 15.80 12.12 -11.58
CA GLU A 69 15.23 12.95 -12.63
C GLU A 69 14.87 12.16 -13.92
N PRO A 70 15.70 11.21 -14.41
CA PRO A 70 15.31 10.38 -15.55
C PRO A 70 14.04 9.56 -15.30
N LEU A 71 13.80 9.13 -14.05
CA LEU A 71 12.59 8.42 -13.67
C LEU A 71 11.37 9.33 -13.73
N CYS A 72 11.44 10.54 -13.18
CA CYS A 72 10.37 11.54 -13.27
C CYS A 72 10.03 11.86 -14.72
N LYS A 73 11.04 12.09 -15.56
CA LYS A 73 10.84 12.29 -17.00
C LYS A 73 10.19 11.10 -17.71
N SER A 74 10.50 9.88 -17.27
CA SER A 74 9.84 8.69 -17.82
C SER A 74 8.35 8.62 -17.45
N VAL A 75 7.98 9.06 -16.24
CA VAL A 75 6.58 9.19 -15.81
C VAL A 75 5.87 10.27 -16.63
N GLU A 76 6.48 11.45 -16.78
CA GLU A 76 5.95 12.55 -17.59
C GLU A 76 5.70 12.11 -19.03
N LYS A 77 6.68 11.42 -19.64
CA LYS A 77 6.55 10.88 -20.99
C LYS A 77 5.42 9.85 -21.11
N LEU A 78 5.28 8.98 -20.10
CA LEU A 78 4.18 8.02 -20.07
C LEU A 78 2.82 8.74 -20.03
N ALA A 79 2.75 9.88 -19.38
CA ALA A 79 1.55 10.69 -19.20
C ALA A 79 1.19 11.59 -20.40
N GLU A 80 2.10 11.79 -21.38
CA GLU A 80 1.86 12.67 -22.54
C GLU A 80 0.56 12.33 -23.30
N SER A 81 0.12 11.09 -23.25
CA SER A 81 -1.08 10.61 -23.96
C SER A 81 -2.15 10.04 -23.01
N GLY A 82 -2.09 10.38 -21.74
CA GLY A 82 -2.99 9.89 -20.69
C GLY A 82 -3.19 10.93 -19.59
N GLU A 83 -3.81 10.51 -18.51
CA GLU A 83 -4.00 11.33 -17.31
C GLU A 83 -3.09 10.86 -16.20
N LEU A 84 -2.22 11.75 -15.69
CA LEU A 84 -1.31 11.49 -14.57
C LEU A 84 -1.99 11.84 -13.24
N HIS A 85 -1.97 10.89 -12.33
CA HIS A 85 -2.32 11.10 -10.94
C HIS A 85 -1.11 10.74 -10.08
N VAL A 86 -0.69 11.67 -9.23
CA VAL A 86 0.38 11.47 -8.23
C VAL A 86 -0.27 11.43 -6.86
N GLU A 87 0.10 10.44 -6.02
CA GLU A 87 -0.47 10.23 -4.69
C GLU A 87 -2.00 10.03 -4.72
N LYS A 88 -2.47 9.23 -5.68
CA LYS A 88 -3.90 9.01 -5.90
C LYS A 88 -4.52 8.16 -4.81
N GLU A 89 -5.49 8.71 -4.13
CA GLU A 89 -6.31 7.98 -3.16
C GLU A 89 -7.40 7.18 -3.88
N LEU A 90 -7.46 5.88 -3.60
CA LEU A 90 -8.52 4.97 -4.04
C LEU A 90 -9.13 4.30 -2.81
N VAL A 91 -10.45 4.33 -2.72
CA VAL A 91 -11.17 3.76 -1.58
C VAL A 91 -12.37 2.98 -2.07
N LEU A 92 -12.55 1.79 -1.51
CA LEU A 92 -13.73 0.97 -1.77
C LEU A 92 -14.48 0.66 -0.48
N THR A 93 -15.79 0.53 -0.61
CA THR A 93 -16.66 -0.10 0.39
C THR A 93 -16.45 -1.62 0.39
N ASP A 94 -17.03 -2.33 1.35
CA ASP A 94 -17.05 -3.81 1.41
C ASP A 94 -17.78 -4.46 0.22
N ASN A 95 -18.69 -3.72 -0.43
CA ASN A 95 -19.33 -4.12 -1.68
C ASN A 95 -18.52 -3.78 -2.93
N LEU A 96 -17.25 -3.40 -2.76
CA LEU A 96 -16.34 -3.04 -3.83
C LEU A 96 -16.81 -1.86 -4.69
N THR A 97 -17.55 -0.92 -4.09
CA THR A 97 -18.00 0.31 -4.72
C THR A 97 -17.07 1.46 -4.34
N PRO A 98 -16.64 2.32 -5.27
CA PRO A 98 -15.86 3.52 -4.96
C PRO A 98 -16.55 4.42 -3.94
N THR A 99 -15.76 4.93 -2.97
CA THR A 99 -16.23 5.85 -1.93
C THR A 99 -15.11 6.85 -1.57
N GLY A 100 -15.40 7.79 -0.67
CA GLY A 100 -14.44 8.81 -0.24
C GLY A 100 -13.45 8.30 0.81
N TRP A 101 -12.28 8.97 0.89
CA TRP A 101 -11.23 8.62 1.85
C TRP A 101 -11.70 8.62 3.31
N TRP A 102 -12.53 9.56 3.67
CA TRP A 102 -13.06 9.74 5.02
C TRP A 102 -14.48 9.19 5.21
N ALA A 103 -15.02 8.49 4.20
CA ALA A 103 -16.35 7.92 4.29
C ALA A 103 -16.43 6.87 5.41
N SER A 104 -17.55 6.83 6.12
CA SER A 104 -17.79 5.91 7.24
C SER A 104 -17.86 4.45 6.80
N ASP A 105 -18.12 4.21 5.51
CA ASP A 105 -18.18 2.90 4.87
C ASP A 105 -16.89 2.50 4.15
N ALA A 106 -15.82 3.30 4.27
CA ALA A 106 -14.52 2.99 3.69
C ALA A 106 -13.94 1.69 4.26
N TRP A 107 -13.84 0.66 3.42
CA TRP A 107 -13.37 -0.66 3.80
C TRP A 107 -11.93 -0.93 3.37
N LEU A 108 -11.55 -0.59 2.12
CA LEU A 108 -10.20 -0.79 1.59
C LEU A 108 -9.65 0.54 1.05
N ARG A 109 -8.55 1.00 1.62
CA ARG A 109 -7.88 2.26 1.23
C ARG A 109 -6.52 1.99 0.65
N SER A 110 -6.20 2.67 -0.44
CA SER A 110 -4.86 2.72 -1.01
C SER A 110 -4.52 4.14 -1.45
N LYS A 111 -3.25 4.47 -1.35
CA LYS A 111 -2.68 5.68 -1.91
C LYS A 111 -1.59 5.23 -2.88
N LEU A 112 -1.77 5.54 -4.15
CA LEU A 112 -0.89 5.12 -5.23
C LEU A 112 0.10 6.24 -5.51
N ASP A 113 1.39 5.95 -5.47
CA ASP A 113 2.40 6.97 -5.75
C ASP A 113 2.20 7.55 -7.15
N ILE A 114 2.04 6.69 -8.15
CA ILE A 114 1.75 7.07 -9.54
C ILE A 114 0.64 6.20 -10.11
N LEU A 115 -0.33 6.84 -10.73
CA LEU A 115 -1.30 6.21 -11.62
C LEU A 115 -1.38 7.03 -12.91
N VAL A 116 -1.17 6.38 -14.05
CA VAL A 116 -1.43 6.95 -15.37
C VAL A 116 -2.54 6.13 -16.02
N THR A 117 -3.62 6.80 -16.44
CA THR A 117 -4.71 6.17 -17.18
C THR A 117 -4.71 6.64 -18.63
N LYS A 118 -4.89 5.69 -19.58
CA LYS A 118 -4.93 5.96 -21.01
C LYS A 118 -5.88 5.00 -21.71
N GLY A 119 -7.05 5.51 -22.08
CA GLY A 119 -8.08 4.69 -22.73
C GLY A 119 -8.44 3.49 -21.85
N ASP A 120 -8.26 2.29 -22.38
CA ASP A 120 -8.54 1.02 -21.72
C ASP A 120 -7.36 0.46 -20.88
N THR A 121 -6.27 1.21 -20.75
CA THR A 121 -5.08 0.78 -20.02
C THR A 121 -4.75 1.72 -18.86
N ALA A 122 -4.12 1.18 -17.82
CA ALA A 122 -3.56 1.96 -16.72
C ALA A 122 -2.16 1.45 -16.35
N VAL A 123 -1.32 2.36 -15.86
CA VAL A 123 -0.01 2.05 -15.30
C VAL A 123 0.03 2.56 -13.87
N VAL A 124 0.39 1.69 -12.94
CA VAL A 124 0.63 2.02 -11.53
C VAL A 124 2.11 1.84 -11.24
N MET A 125 2.74 2.82 -10.60
CA MET A 125 4.10 2.68 -10.09
C MET A 125 4.12 2.98 -8.60
N ASP A 126 4.96 2.25 -7.88
CA ASP A 126 5.12 2.38 -6.43
C ASP A 126 6.61 2.43 -6.09
N TRP A 127 7.03 3.49 -5.40
CA TRP A 127 8.41 3.75 -5.04
C TRP A 127 8.85 2.90 -3.85
N LYS A 128 9.95 2.20 -3.99
CA LYS A 128 10.53 1.36 -2.93
C LYS A 128 11.95 1.81 -2.59
N THR A 129 12.15 2.29 -1.37
CA THR A 129 13.46 2.69 -0.83
C THR A 129 14.18 1.55 -0.10
N GLY A 130 13.46 0.48 0.26
CA GLY A 130 13.97 -0.68 0.97
C GLY A 130 14.71 -1.69 0.09
N LYS A 131 15.07 -2.83 0.68
CA LYS A 131 15.62 -3.98 -0.07
C LYS A 131 14.59 -4.56 -1.01
N ARG A 132 15.01 -4.90 -2.22
CA ARG A 132 14.17 -5.55 -3.23
C ARG A 132 13.59 -6.86 -2.70
N ARG A 133 12.26 -6.96 -2.73
CA ARG A 133 11.47 -8.13 -2.38
C ARG A 133 10.31 -8.25 -3.35
N LEU A 134 10.19 -9.40 -3.99
CA LEU A 134 9.09 -9.67 -4.90
C LEU A 134 7.85 -10.05 -4.09
N ASP A 135 7.07 -9.06 -3.72
CA ASP A 135 5.75 -9.21 -3.08
C ASP A 135 4.77 -8.33 -3.86
N PHE A 136 4.04 -8.96 -4.77
CA PHE A 136 3.11 -8.26 -5.65
C PHE A 136 1.71 -8.09 -5.05
N PHE A 137 1.46 -8.55 -3.83
CA PHE A 137 0.13 -8.44 -3.21
C PHE A 137 -0.34 -6.97 -3.09
N GLN A 138 0.58 -6.03 -2.85
CA GLN A 138 0.25 -4.61 -2.90
C GLN A 138 -0.21 -4.18 -4.30
N MET A 139 0.46 -4.68 -5.32
CA MET A 139 0.16 -4.37 -6.72
C MET A 139 -1.17 -4.99 -7.16
N GLU A 140 -1.49 -6.19 -6.69
CA GLU A 140 -2.81 -6.81 -6.88
C GLU A 140 -3.93 -5.96 -6.28
N ILE A 141 -3.74 -5.46 -5.04
CA ILE A 141 -4.69 -4.56 -4.39
C ILE A 141 -4.89 -3.30 -5.24
N PHE A 142 -3.80 -2.68 -5.72
CA PHE A 142 -3.87 -1.48 -6.54
C PHE A 142 -4.59 -1.75 -7.86
N ALA A 143 -4.23 -2.83 -8.57
CA ALA A 143 -4.88 -3.21 -9.82
C ALA A 143 -6.38 -3.46 -9.62
N GLY A 144 -6.77 -4.20 -8.57
CA GLY A 144 -8.16 -4.45 -8.23
C GLY A 144 -8.95 -3.16 -7.97
N GLN A 145 -8.35 -2.19 -7.25
CA GLN A 145 -8.98 -0.90 -7.01
C GLN A 145 -9.06 -0.04 -8.28
N VAL A 146 -8.01 -0.02 -9.12
CA VAL A 146 -8.05 0.69 -10.41
C VAL A 146 -9.19 0.17 -11.27
N PHE A 147 -9.36 -1.15 -11.40
CA PHE A 147 -10.49 -1.72 -12.16
C PHE A 147 -11.87 -1.34 -11.63
N LYS A 148 -12.00 -1.05 -10.32
CA LYS A 148 -13.27 -0.62 -9.72
C LYS A 148 -13.52 0.87 -9.89
N HIS A 149 -12.48 1.70 -9.82
CA HIS A 149 -12.59 3.14 -9.97
C HIS A 149 -12.67 3.59 -11.43
N TYR A 150 -12.07 2.79 -12.36
CA TYR A 150 -11.98 3.09 -13.79
C TYR A 150 -12.59 1.92 -14.58
N PRO A 151 -13.92 1.92 -14.77
CA PRO A 151 -14.63 0.78 -15.38
C PRO A 151 -14.22 0.51 -16.83
N ASP A 152 -13.72 1.50 -17.55
CA ASP A 152 -13.27 1.35 -18.94
C ASP A 152 -11.89 0.68 -19.06
N VAL A 153 -11.09 0.71 -17.98
CA VAL A 153 -9.77 0.08 -17.95
C VAL A 153 -9.90 -1.43 -18.02
N GLN A 154 -9.26 -2.05 -19.01
CA GLN A 154 -9.21 -3.51 -19.22
C GLN A 154 -7.88 -4.13 -18.79
N GLN A 155 -6.80 -3.33 -18.77
CA GLN A 155 -5.47 -3.78 -18.41
C GLN A 155 -4.78 -2.80 -17.47
N VAL A 156 -4.15 -3.30 -16.42
CA VAL A 156 -3.35 -2.54 -15.47
C VAL A 156 -1.95 -3.13 -15.40
N LYS A 157 -0.95 -2.38 -15.83
CA LYS A 157 0.45 -2.69 -15.59
C LYS A 157 0.87 -2.06 -14.26
N THR A 158 1.35 -2.87 -13.34
CA THR A 158 1.91 -2.40 -12.07
C THR A 158 3.42 -2.55 -12.03
N THR A 159 4.11 -1.65 -11.36
CA THR A 159 5.58 -1.64 -11.31
C THR A 159 6.06 -1.23 -9.92
N LEU A 160 6.82 -2.11 -9.28
CA LEU A 160 7.64 -1.78 -8.11
C LEU A 160 8.94 -1.13 -8.60
N VAL A 161 9.20 0.10 -8.20
CA VAL A 161 10.38 0.87 -8.59
C VAL A 161 11.37 0.91 -7.43
N TRP A 162 12.43 0.13 -7.53
CA TRP A 162 13.46 0.01 -6.48
C TRP A 162 14.48 1.14 -6.61
N LEU A 163 14.24 2.24 -5.91
CA LEU A 163 14.98 3.49 -6.05
C LEU A 163 16.47 3.37 -5.70
N LYS A 164 16.83 2.44 -4.80
CA LYS A 164 18.22 2.20 -4.42
C LYS A 164 19.04 1.68 -5.59
N ASP A 165 18.49 0.70 -6.31
CA ASP A 165 19.19 -0.05 -7.35
C ASP A 165 18.71 0.34 -8.77
N MET A 166 17.76 1.28 -8.87
CA MET A 166 17.10 1.71 -10.12
C MET A 166 16.57 0.52 -10.93
N LYS A 167 16.00 -0.48 -10.23
CA LYS A 167 15.40 -1.67 -10.83
C LYS A 167 13.89 -1.59 -10.84
N LEU A 168 13.31 -2.26 -11.81
CA LEU A 168 11.87 -2.34 -12.02
C LEU A 168 11.43 -3.79 -11.98
N ASP A 169 10.38 -4.09 -11.21
CA ASP A 169 9.67 -5.36 -11.27
C ASP A 169 8.21 -5.07 -11.61
N SER A 170 7.73 -5.65 -12.69
CA SER A 170 6.39 -5.36 -13.21
C SER A 170 5.57 -6.63 -13.37
N GLU A 171 4.27 -6.46 -13.12
CA GLU A 171 3.22 -7.44 -13.43
C GLU A 171 2.10 -6.74 -14.21
N THR A 172 1.38 -7.50 -15.01
CA THR A 172 0.24 -7.00 -15.76
C THR A 172 -0.99 -7.80 -15.39
N TYR A 173 -2.04 -7.10 -15.03
CA TYR A 173 -3.34 -7.66 -14.67
C TYR A 173 -4.41 -7.25 -15.67
N THR A 174 -5.35 -8.13 -15.89
CA THR A 174 -6.54 -7.91 -16.72
C THR A 174 -7.80 -8.17 -15.90
N ARG A 175 -8.97 -7.88 -16.47
CA ARG A 175 -10.22 -8.13 -15.74
C ARG A 175 -10.48 -9.61 -15.44
N VAL A 176 -9.83 -10.52 -16.17
CA VAL A 176 -9.97 -11.98 -15.86
C VAL A 176 -9.29 -12.35 -14.55
N ASP A 177 -8.28 -11.57 -14.11
CA ASP A 177 -7.54 -11.81 -12.87
C ASP A 177 -8.30 -11.35 -11.63
N MET A 178 -9.37 -10.55 -11.80
CA MET A 178 -10.09 -9.92 -10.69
C MET A 178 -10.62 -10.92 -9.67
N ALA A 179 -11.09 -12.09 -10.12
CA ALA A 179 -11.59 -13.10 -9.19
C ALA A 179 -10.49 -13.59 -8.22
N GLY A 180 -9.28 -13.82 -8.73
CA GLY A 180 -8.11 -14.19 -7.94
C GLY A 180 -7.68 -13.07 -7.01
N ILE A 181 -7.58 -11.84 -7.52
CA ILE A 181 -7.22 -10.63 -6.76
C ILE A 181 -8.17 -10.45 -5.57
N TRP A 182 -9.47 -10.42 -5.82
CA TRP A 182 -10.46 -10.24 -4.74
C TRP A 182 -10.52 -11.43 -3.79
N GLY A 183 -10.29 -12.65 -4.29
CA GLY A 183 -10.15 -13.85 -3.44
C GLY A 183 -9.01 -13.72 -2.44
N GLY A 184 -7.84 -13.25 -2.90
CA GLY A 184 -6.68 -12.99 -2.04
C GLY A 184 -6.94 -11.90 -1.00
N ILE A 185 -7.52 -10.77 -1.41
CA ILE A 185 -7.86 -9.64 -0.53
C ILE A 185 -8.89 -10.07 0.51
N THR A 186 -9.97 -10.71 0.09
CA THR A 186 -11.03 -11.20 0.98
C THR A 186 -10.47 -12.20 1.98
N SER A 187 -9.63 -13.14 1.55
CA SER A 187 -8.97 -14.08 2.46
C SER A 187 -8.13 -13.36 3.52
N ALA A 188 -7.39 -12.30 3.14
CA ALA A 188 -6.57 -11.55 4.08
C ALA A 188 -7.41 -10.74 5.08
N THR A 189 -8.49 -10.08 4.64
CA THR A 189 -9.38 -9.29 5.49
C THR A 189 -10.20 -10.18 6.42
N THR A 190 -10.73 -11.29 5.93
CA THR A 190 -11.49 -12.26 6.74
C THR A 190 -10.69 -12.78 7.91
N ARG A 191 -9.38 -13.00 7.76
CA ARG A 191 -8.52 -13.41 8.89
C ARG A 191 -8.48 -12.37 10.01
N ILE A 192 -8.49 -11.08 9.67
CA ILE A 192 -8.55 -9.99 10.66
C ILE A 192 -9.93 -9.93 11.32
N GLU A 193 -10.99 -10.05 10.53
CA GLU A 193 -12.36 -10.05 11.01
C GLU A 193 -12.65 -11.22 11.96
N GLN A 194 -12.12 -12.41 11.64
CA GLN A 194 -12.21 -13.58 12.52
C GLN A 194 -11.42 -13.37 13.83
N ALA A 195 -10.22 -12.78 13.74
CA ALA A 195 -9.46 -12.44 14.93
C ALA A 195 -10.22 -11.44 15.83
N LEU A 196 -10.87 -10.44 15.23
CA LEU A 196 -11.71 -9.48 15.95
C LEU A 196 -12.94 -10.15 16.57
N LYS A 197 -13.64 -10.99 15.80
CA LYS A 197 -14.85 -11.70 16.25
C LYS A 197 -14.58 -12.61 17.44
N HIS A 198 -13.44 -13.29 17.45
CA HIS A 198 -13.08 -14.27 18.49
C HIS A 198 -12.11 -13.72 19.53
N ASP A 199 -11.78 -12.44 19.46
CA ASP A 199 -10.76 -11.76 20.28
C ASP A 199 -9.46 -12.58 20.38
N ASN A 200 -9.00 -13.11 19.24
CA ASN A 200 -7.85 -14.00 19.17
C ASN A 200 -6.70 -13.36 18.38
N TRP A 201 -5.67 -12.89 19.08
CA TRP A 201 -4.57 -12.10 18.54
C TRP A 201 -3.22 -12.74 18.89
N PRO A 202 -2.89 -13.91 18.32
CA PRO A 202 -1.66 -14.62 18.66
C PRO A 202 -0.42 -13.83 18.28
N ALA A 203 0.58 -13.85 19.16
CA ALA A 203 1.90 -13.36 18.84
C ALA A 203 2.58 -14.27 17.81
N ARG A 204 3.35 -13.65 16.89
CA ARG A 204 4.23 -14.36 15.94
C ARG A 204 5.67 -13.88 16.11
N PRO A 205 6.44 -14.46 17.06
CA PRO A 205 7.83 -14.08 17.27
C PRO A 205 8.68 -14.32 16.02
N SER A 206 9.41 -13.28 15.61
CA SER A 206 10.26 -13.32 14.43
C SER A 206 11.44 -12.35 14.59
N GLY A 207 12.33 -12.27 13.60
CA GLY A 207 13.37 -11.25 13.54
C GLY A 207 12.86 -9.81 13.59
N LEU A 208 11.56 -9.58 13.30
CA LEU A 208 10.94 -8.27 13.39
C LEU A 208 10.66 -7.82 14.83
N CYS A 209 10.79 -8.71 15.81
CA CYS A 209 10.57 -8.37 17.23
C CYS A 209 11.57 -7.30 17.72
N GLY A 210 12.80 -7.31 17.22
CA GLY A 210 13.82 -6.30 17.56
C GLY A 210 13.44 -4.86 17.15
N TRP A 211 12.54 -4.72 16.19
CA TRP A 211 12.04 -3.44 15.68
C TRP A 211 10.58 -3.16 16.07
N CYS A 212 10.02 -4.01 16.95
CA CYS A 212 8.63 -3.91 17.33
C CYS A 212 8.45 -2.88 18.45
N PRO A 213 7.57 -1.87 18.30
CA PRO A 213 7.32 -0.88 19.35
C PRO A 213 6.74 -1.52 20.64
N ALA A 214 6.26 -2.76 20.56
CA ALA A 214 5.79 -3.53 21.73
C ALA A 214 6.88 -4.38 22.40
N GLN A 215 8.12 -4.38 21.90
CA GLN A 215 9.17 -5.31 22.33
C GLN A 215 9.33 -5.40 23.87
N SER A 216 9.41 -4.26 24.54
CA SER A 216 9.62 -4.17 25.99
C SER A 216 8.44 -4.70 26.82
N SER A 217 7.23 -4.71 26.26
CA SER A 217 5.98 -5.08 26.93
C SER A 217 5.34 -6.34 26.35
N CYS A 218 6.02 -7.05 25.45
CA CYS A 218 5.51 -8.26 24.82
C CYS A 218 6.15 -9.51 25.45
N ALA A 219 5.35 -10.34 26.12
CA ALA A 219 5.83 -11.58 26.75
C ALA A 219 6.42 -12.59 25.74
N SER A 220 6.01 -12.50 24.47
CA SER A 220 6.45 -13.40 23.39
C SER A 220 7.58 -12.81 22.54
N ALA A 221 8.11 -11.61 22.86
CA ALA A 221 9.18 -11.01 22.09
C ALA A 221 10.45 -11.87 22.17
N ARG A 222 11.05 -12.14 20.99
CA ARG A 222 12.41 -12.70 20.97
C ARG A 222 13.38 -11.63 21.44
N ARG A 223 14.14 -11.95 22.44
CA ARG A 223 15.25 -11.14 22.97
C ARG A 223 16.54 -11.40 22.19
#